data_91f46507c3f12907d39b9b25d11b22fd
#
_entry.id   91f46507c3f12907d39b9b25d11b22fd
#
_cell.length_a   1.000
_cell.length_b   1.000
_cell.length_c   1.000
_cell.angle_alpha   90.00
_cell.angle_beta   90.00
_cell.angle_gamma   90.00
#
_symmetry.space_group_name_H-M   'P 1'
#
loop_
_entity.id
_entity.type
_entity.pdbx_description
1 polymer ?
#
loop_
_entity_poly.entity_id
_entity_poly.type
_entity_poly.pdbx_seq_one_letter_code
_entity_poly.pdbx_strand_id
1 'polypeptide(L)'
;MPEGLVNMKISHFFLTFLISAVFSQLMSQDFNCMAIPVRHGSEILDHPFSGGLNSPQFNQMDIDLDGKEDLVVFDRITNDIQVFLYQNDKYVFDCSYDQLFPYVSAWMILKDYDADGLKDLFISPALSSAPSVQVFKAHVKEGKLQFEKRFFPYGTGDVISYKYFGFEYAVYVAKPDIPAVTDVDNDGDLDILSFESGGGTVNYYRNLCVDEGLSLDSFKMELADRCWGKFRESIYDDEIILSEDPLKCAESPGFRHAGSTILPIDMDGDSDTDLLLGDVSYNGLIYIHNGGSENDFATALERDFPQDDI
;
A
#
# COMPACT_ATOMS: atom_id res chain seq x y z
N MET A 1 -54.53 11.96 41.09
CA MET A 1 -53.54 11.03 40.49
C MET A 1 -53.20 11.59 39.14
N PRO A 2 -51.95 11.78 38.80
CA PRO A 2 -51.57 12.60 37.64
C PRO A 2 -51.34 11.71 36.41
N GLU A 3 -52.27 11.71 35.48
CA GLU A 3 -52.14 11.09 34.16
C GLU A 3 -51.42 11.98 33.13
N GLY A 4 -50.96 13.16 33.51
CA GLY A 4 -50.40 14.15 32.57
C GLY A 4 -48.89 14.08 32.29
N LEU A 5 -48.11 13.25 33.00
CA LEU A 5 -46.65 13.28 32.93
C LEU A 5 -46.00 12.24 31.97
N VAL A 6 -46.77 11.25 31.54
CA VAL A 6 -46.21 10.18 30.66
C VAL A 6 -46.23 10.59 29.19
N ASN A 7 -47.19 11.39 28.75
CA ASN A 7 -47.33 11.79 27.35
C ASN A 7 -46.32 12.86 26.90
N MET A 8 -45.76 13.66 27.82
CA MET A 8 -44.83 14.72 27.49
C MET A 8 -43.42 14.22 27.21
N LYS A 9 -42.98 13.11 27.82
CA LYS A 9 -41.66 12.51 27.58
C LYS A 9 -41.55 11.78 26.25
N ILE A 10 -42.63 11.16 25.77
CA ILE A 10 -42.67 10.44 24.51
C ILE A 10 -42.61 11.43 23.32
N SER A 11 -43.32 12.55 23.43
CA SER A 11 -43.33 13.59 22.41
C SER A 11 -41.94 14.25 22.19
N HIS A 12 -41.15 14.47 23.26
CA HIS A 12 -39.82 15.02 23.16
C HIS A 12 -38.81 14.02 22.58
N PHE A 13 -38.97 12.74 22.87
CA PHE A 13 -38.12 11.70 22.33
C PHE A 13 -38.31 11.49 20.81
N PHE A 14 -39.58 11.53 20.36
CA PHE A 14 -39.87 11.49 18.92
C PHE A 14 -39.43 12.74 18.17
N LEU A 15 -39.55 13.91 18.77
CA LEU A 15 -39.12 15.16 18.15
C LEU A 15 -37.60 15.26 18.03
N THR A 16 -36.86 14.81 19.04
CA THR A 16 -35.38 14.77 18.97
C THR A 16 -34.89 13.72 17.99
N PHE A 17 -35.54 12.57 17.85
CA PHE A 17 -35.20 11.56 16.86
C PHE A 17 -35.52 12.01 15.43
N LEU A 18 -36.66 12.70 15.23
CA LEU A 18 -36.98 13.29 13.91
C LEU A 18 -36.02 14.40 13.51
N ILE A 19 -35.61 15.24 14.44
CA ILE A 19 -34.61 16.32 14.16
C ILE A 19 -33.24 15.73 13.86
N SER A 20 -32.79 14.68 14.56
CA SER A 20 -31.53 14.01 14.27
C SER A 20 -31.56 13.26 12.92
N ALA A 21 -32.69 12.63 12.56
CA ALA A 21 -32.86 11.97 11.27
C ALA A 21 -32.90 12.97 10.10
N VAL A 22 -33.51 14.14 10.28
CA VAL A 22 -33.51 15.19 9.27
C VAL A 22 -32.12 15.86 9.13
N PHE A 23 -31.38 16.02 10.26
CA PHE A 23 -30.00 16.53 10.20
C PHE A 23 -29.02 15.55 9.53
N SER A 24 -29.21 14.23 9.70
CA SER A 24 -28.37 13.25 9.00
C SER A 24 -28.61 13.20 7.48
N GLN A 25 -29.82 13.55 7.03
CA GLN A 25 -30.12 13.67 5.58
C GLN A 25 -29.63 15.00 4.97
N LEU A 26 -29.43 16.05 5.77
CA LEU A 26 -28.96 17.35 5.30
C LEU A 26 -27.43 17.45 5.19
N MET A 27 -26.69 16.45 5.63
CA MET A 27 -25.22 16.43 5.58
C MET A 27 -24.64 15.57 4.44
N SER A 28 -25.45 14.91 3.65
CA SER A 28 -25.03 14.25 2.41
C SER A 28 -25.11 15.26 1.28
N GLN A 29 -24.10 16.08 1.11
CA GLN A 29 -23.88 16.78 -0.16
C GLN A 29 -23.13 15.81 -1.06
N ASP A 30 -23.81 15.20 -2.01
CA ASP A 30 -23.16 14.50 -3.10
C ASP A 30 -22.45 15.56 -3.97
N PHE A 31 -21.13 15.64 -3.83
CA PHE A 31 -20.33 16.42 -4.77
C PHE A 31 -20.24 15.63 -6.07
N ASN A 32 -20.94 16.06 -7.08
CA ASN A 32 -20.80 15.51 -8.42
C ASN A 32 -19.57 16.13 -9.06
N CYS A 33 -18.62 15.30 -9.46
CA CYS A 33 -17.54 15.73 -10.31
C CYS A 33 -18.09 16.19 -11.67
N MET A 34 -17.70 17.36 -12.10
CA MET A 34 -18.10 17.93 -13.40
C MET A 34 -16.86 18.18 -14.25
N ALA A 35 -16.77 17.48 -15.38
CA ALA A 35 -15.76 17.78 -16.39
C ALA A 35 -16.06 19.14 -17.03
N ILE A 36 -15.33 20.18 -16.62
CA ILE A 36 -15.41 21.51 -17.21
C ILE A 36 -14.31 21.62 -18.27
N PRO A 37 -14.64 21.82 -19.56
CA PRO A 37 -13.63 21.98 -20.60
C PRO A 37 -12.83 23.27 -20.37
N VAL A 38 -11.53 23.13 -20.15
CA VAL A 38 -10.60 24.26 -20.04
C VAL A 38 -9.84 24.41 -21.34
N ARG A 39 -9.67 25.66 -21.77
CA ARG A 39 -8.97 26.01 -23.02
C ARG A 39 -7.73 26.84 -22.73
N HIS A 40 -6.66 26.52 -23.43
CA HIS A 40 -5.48 27.36 -23.56
C HIS A 40 -5.36 27.80 -25.02
N GLY A 41 -5.74 29.05 -25.32
CA GLY A 41 -5.86 29.51 -26.69
C GLY A 41 -7.00 28.79 -27.46
N SER A 42 -6.66 28.11 -28.55
CA SER A 42 -7.62 27.32 -29.35
C SER A 42 -7.70 25.85 -28.90
N GLU A 43 -6.78 25.37 -28.06
CA GLU A 43 -6.68 23.98 -27.64
C GLU A 43 -7.50 23.70 -26.39
N ILE A 44 -8.19 22.56 -26.35
CA ILE A 44 -8.83 22.04 -25.15
C ILE A 44 -7.76 21.20 -24.44
N LEU A 45 -7.58 21.46 -23.14
CA LEU A 45 -6.66 20.67 -22.33
C LEU A 45 -7.31 19.32 -22.01
N ASP A 46 -6.56 18.24 -22.22
CA ASP A 46 -7.06 16.88 -21.97
C ASP A 46 -7.28 16.61 -20.48
N HIS A 47 -6.39 17.13 -19.61
CA HIS A 47 -6.43 16.89 -18.17
C HIS A 47 -6.26 18.19 -17.36
N PRO A 48 -7.20 19.15 -17.46
CA PRO A 48 -7.00 20.49 -16.88
C PRO A 48 -7.02 20.52 -15.35
N PHE A 49 -7.54 19.48 -14.70
CA PHE A 49 -7.69 19.37 -13.26
C PHE A 49 -6.87 18.23 -12.64
N SER A 50 -6.12 17.49 -13.46
CA SER A 50 -5.15 16.52 -12.98
C SER A 50 -3.79 17.16 -12.81
N GLY A 51 -2.98 16.64 -11.88
CA GLY A 51 -1.65 17.16 -11.60
C GLY A 51 -1.54 17.76 -10.20
N GLY A 52 -0.52 18.58 -10.00
CA GLY A 52 -0.18 19.08 -8.67
C GLY A 52 0.41 18.00 -7.76
N LEU A 53 0.86 16.90 -8.35
CA LEU A 53 1.45 15.76 -7.65
C LEU A 53 2.81 16.14 -7.07
N ASN A 54 3.03 15.84 -5.78
CA ASN A 54 4.28 16.13 -5.08
C ASN A 54 5.11 14.87 -4.81
N SER A 55 4.45 13.77 -4.44
CA SER A 55 5.08 12.48 -4.15
C SER A 55 4.17 11.35 -4.60
N PRO A 56 4.02 11.16 -5.92
CA PRO A 56 3.06 10.21 -6.45
C PRO A 56 3.55 8.78 -6.34
N GLN A 57 2.64 7.88 -5.98
CA GLN A 57 2.74 6.43 -6.16
C GLN A 57 1.82 6.03 -7.31
N PHE A 58 2.37 5.27 -8.24
CA PHE A 58 1.64 4.80 -9.41
C PHE A 58 1.23 3.35 -9.20
N ASN A 59 -0.05 3.06 -9.43
CA ASN A 59 -0.62 1.73 -9.40
C ASN A 59 -1.45 1.52 -10.65
N GLN A 60 -1.69 0.26 -11.01
CA GLN A 60 -2.57 -0.11 -12.11
C GLN A 60 -3.64 -1.07 -11.62
N MET A 61 -4.88 -0.89 -12.09
CA MET A 61 -6.03 -1.75 -11.78
C MET A 61 -7.13 -1.51 -12.80
N ASP A 62 -7.87 -2.54 -13.19
CA ASP A 62 -9.10 -2.41 -13.99
C ASP A 62 -10.23 -1.87 -13.09
N ILE A 63 -10.37 -0.55 -13.08
CA ILE A 63 -11.31 0.17 -12.19
C ILE A 63 -12.75 0.13 -12.71
N ASP A 64 -12.93 0.25 -14.03
CA ASP A 64 -14.25 0.27 -14.66
C ASP A 64 -14.73 -1.11 -15.14
N LEU A 65 -13.92 -2.13 -14.95
CA LEU A 65 -14.19 -3.55 -15.29
C LEU A 65 -14.32 -3.76 -16.81
N ASP A 66 -13.57 -3.01 -17.62
CA ASP A 66 -13.55 -3.14 -19.07
C ASP A 66 -12.50 -4.16 -19.58
N GLY A 67 -11.71 -4.73 -18.69
CA GLY A 67 -10.66 -5.70 -18.96
C GLY A 67 -9.30 -5.07 -19.30
N LYS A 68 -9.11 -3.78 -19.06
CA LYS A 68 -7.85 -3.08 -19.24
C LYS A 68 -7.40 -2.44 -17.93
N GLU A 69 -6.08 -2.34 -17.80
CA GLU A 69 -5.48 -1.69 -16.62
C GLU A 69 -5.58 -0.16 -16.72
N ASP A 70 -6.26 0.45 -15.78
CA ASP A 70 -6.31 1.89 -15.55
C ASP A 70 -5.15 2.33 -14.67
N LEU A 71 -4.87 3.64 -14.64
CA LEU A 71 -3.83 4.22 -13.81
C LEU A 71 -4.45 4.85 -12.55
N VAL A 72 -4.01 4.40 -11.39
CA VAL A 72 -4.36 4.95 -10.08
C VAL A 72 -3.14 5.62 -9.47
N VAL A 73 -3.23 6.91 -9.24
CA VAL A 73 -2.13 7.72 -8.70
C VAL A 73 -2.49 8.22 -7.31
N PHE A 74 -1.69 7.84 -6.32
CA PHE A 74 -1.82 8.33 -4.95
C PHE A 74 -0.74 9.35 -4.65
N ASP A 75 -1.10 10.59 -4.32
CA ASP A 75 -0.15 11.60 -3.85
C ASP A 75 0.01 11.51 -2.32
N ARG A 76 1.19 11.14 -1.87
CA ARG A 76 1.52 10.92 -0.46
C ARG A 76 1.49 12.20 0.39
N ILE A 77 1.62 13.38 -0.23
CA ILE A 77 1.64 14.66 0.50
C ILE A 77 0.23 15.18 0.70
N THR A 78 -0.61 15.09 -0.31
CA THR A 78 -2.01 15.57 -0.24
C THR A 78 -2.97 14.48 0.26
N ASN A 79 -2.57 13.21 0.23
CA ASN A 79 -3.41 12.02 0.44
C ASN A 79 -4.56 11.95 -0.59
N ASP A 80 -4.33 12.45 -1.78
CA ASP A 80 -5.29 12.47 -2.88
C ASP A 80 -5.07 11.27 -3.81
N ILE A 81 -6.18 10.69 -4.31
CA ILE A 81 -6.15 9.60 -5.27
C ILE A 81 -6.76 10.10 -6.58
N GLN A 82 -6.01 10.00 -7.66
CA GLN A 82 -6.46 10.35 -8.99
C GLN A 82 -6.57 9.08 -9.84
N VAL A 83 -7.71 8.90 -10.51
CA VAL A 83 -7.96 7.76 -11.40
C VAL A 83 -7.96 8.25 -12.84
N PHE A 84 -7.25 7.52 -13.68
CA PHE A 84 -7.19 7.75 -15.12
C PHE A 84 -7.57 6.46 -15.84
N LEU A 85 -8.74 6.45 -16.46
CA LEU A 85 -9.21 5.31 -17.24
C LEU A 85 -8.44 5.17 -18.57
N TYR A 86 -8.06 3.96 -18.93
CA TYR A 86 -7.39 3.69 -20.19
C TYR A 86 -8.39 3.51 -21.32
N GLN A 87 -8.60 4.58 -22.10
CA GLN A 87 -9.59 4.63 -23.17
C GLN A 87 -8.97 5.15 -24.47
N ASN A 88 -9.20 4.46 -25.58
CA ASN A 88 -8.70 4.87 -26.92
C ASN A 88 -7.19 5.16 -26.96
N ASP A 89 -6.39 4.26 -26.36
CA ASP A 89 -4.93 4.35 -26.25
C ASP A 89 -4.43 5.58 -25.47
N LYS A 90 -5.24 6.09 -24.54
CA LYS A 90 -4.92 7.22 -23.67
C LYS A 90 -5.46 7.00 -22.25
N TYR A 91 -4.78 7.57 -21.30
CA TYR A 91 -5.29 7.72 -19.93
C TYR A 91 -6.15 8.98 -19.83
N VAL A 92 -7.39 8.84 -19.39
CA VAL A 92 -8.37 9.92 -19.25
C VAL A 92 -8.74 10.07 -17.80
N PHE A 93 -8.48 11.24 -17.22
CA PHE A 93 -8.82 11.53 -15.82
C PHE A 93 -10.33 11.42 -15.59
N ASP A 94 -10.73 10.64 -14.56
CA ASP A 94 -12.12 10.46 -14.16
C ASP A 94 -12.27 10.57 -12.64
N CYS A 95 -12.83 11.67 -12.20
CA CYS A 95 -13.08 11.96 -10.79
C CYS A 95 -14.34 11.27 -10.22
N SER A 96 -15.10 10.51 -11.01
CA SER A 96 -16.26 9.77 -10.50
C SER A 96 -15.88 8.63 -9.55
N TYR A 97 -14.60 8.26 -9.53
CA TYR A 97 -14.03 7.22 -8.66
C TYR A 97 -13.43 7.75 -7.36
N ASP A 98 -13.53 9.05 -7.05
CA ASP A 98 -13.00 9.64 -5.81
C ASP A 98 -13.55 8.98 -4.54
N GLN A 99 -14.76 8.44 -4.58
CA GLN A 99 -15.43 7.78 -3.47
C GLN A 99 -15.20 6.26 -3.41
N LEU A 100 -14.49 5.69 -4.38
CA LEU A 100 -14.25 4.25 -4.45
C LEU A 100 -13.31 3.80 -3.32
N PHE A 101 -12.25 4.58 -3.09
CA PHE A 101 -11.20 4.21 -2.15
C PHE A 101 -11.56 4.65 -0.72
N PRO A 102 -11.19 3.84 0.31
CA PRO A 102 -11.24 4.31 1.69
C PRO A 102 -10.22 5.45 1.87
N TYR A 103 -10.26 6.12 3.02
CA TYR A 103 -9.23 7.11 3.33
C TYR A 103 -7.85 6.45 3.42
N VAL A 104 -6.94 6.88 2.57
CA VAL A 104 -5.55 6.42 2.49
C VAL A 104 -4.62 7.51 3.00
N SER A 105 -3.59 7.12 3.73
CA SER A 105 -2.50 8.01 4.15
C SER A 105 -1.16 7.29 4.08
N ALA A 106 -0.11 8.05 3.86
CA ALA A 106 1.27 7.58 3.78
C ALA A 106 1.61 6.78 2.52
N TRP A 107 0.99 5.63 2.25
CA TRP A 107 1.23 4.82 1.06
C TRP A 107 0.04 3.91 0.75
N MET A 108 -0.06 3.48 -0.50
CA MET A 108 -0.98 2.44 -0.97
C MET A 108 -0.33 1.56 -2.03
N ILE A 109 -0.72 0.28 -2.06
CA ILE A 109 -0.29 -0.69 -3.06
C ILE A 109 -1.52 -1.48 -3.51
N LEU A 110 -1.65 -1.70 -4.81
CA LEU A 110 -2.70 -2.53 -5.40
C LEU A 110 -2.10 -3.86 -5.88
N LYS A 111 -2.54 -4.98 -5.29
CA LYS A 111 -2.10 -6.35 -5.63
C LYS A 111 -3.26 -7.32 -5.42
N ASP A 112 -3.41 -8.27 -6.34
CA ASP A 112 -4.32 -9.42 -6.20
C ASP A 112 -3.67 -10.44 -5.26
N TYR A 113 -4.11 -10.48 -4.00
CA TYR A 113 -3.48 -11.37 -3.01
C TYR A 113 -4.13 -12.74 -2.92
N ASP A 114 -5.38 -12.87 -3.34
CA ASP A 114 -6.11 -14.14 -3.23
C ASP A 114 -6.38 -14.80 -4.57
N ALA A 115 -5.78 -14.27 -5.64
CA ALA A 115 -5.83 -14.78 -7.02
C ALA A 115 -7.26 -14.85 -7.58
N ASP A 116 -8.13 -13.92 -7.18
CA ASP A 116 -9.50 -13.84 -7.70
C ASP A 116 -9.61 -12.97 -8.99
N GLY A 117 -8.51 -12.36 -9.42
CA GLY A 117 -8.39 -11.52 -10.61
C GLY A 117 -8.66 -10.05 -10.38
N LEU A 118 -8.99 -9.63 -9.16
CA LEU A 118 -9.15 -8.25 -8.77
C LEU A 118 -7.97 -7.82 -7.90
N LYS A 119 -7.41 -6.66 -8.14
CA LYS A 119 -6.36 -6.14 -7.26
C LYS A 119 -6.95 -5.57 -5.98
N ASP A 120 -6.42 -6.01 -4.86
CA ASP A 120 -6.79 -5.57 -3.53
C ASP A 120 -5.93 -4.40 -3.08
N LEU A 121 -6.41 -3.66 -2.09
CA LEU A 121 -5.78 -2.45 -1.62
C LEU A 121 -5.05 -2.68 -0.29
N PHE A 122 -3.73 -2.52 -0.30
CA PHE A 122 -2.86 -2.51 0.88
C PHE A 122 -2.53 -1.09 1.25
N ILE A 123 -2.70 -0.71 2.52
CA ILE A 123 -2.45 0.65 3.00
C ILE A 123 -1.78 0.68 4.37
N SER A 124 -1.17 1.81 4.69
CA SER A 124 -0.85 2.17 6.06
C SER A 124 -2.14 2.47 6.85
N PRO A 125 -2.37 1.88 8.04
CA PRO A 125 -3.57 2.15 8.82
C PRO A 125 -3.66 3.62 9.24
N ALA A 126 -4.72 4.31 8.80
CA ALA A 126 -4.88 5.75 9.03
C ALA A 126 -5.14 6.09 10.52
N LEU A 127 -5.92 5.26 11.21
CA LEU A 127 -6.36 5.50 12.59
C LEU A 127 -5.54 4.75 13.64
N SER A 128 -4.63 3.86 13.24
CA SER A 128 -3.76 3.14 14.15
C SER A 128 -2.53 3.97 14.48
N SER A 129 -2.15 3.99 15.75
CA SER A 129 -0.83 4.51 16.17
C SER A 129 0.29 3.52 15.84
N ALA A 130 -0.03 2.25 15.62
CA ALA A 130 0.94 1.23 15.31
C ALA A 130 1.24 1.21 13.80
N PRO A 131 2.53 1.31 13.41
CA PRO A 131 2.95 1.12 12.03
C PRO A 131 2.67 -0.33 11.61
N SER A 132 1.86 -0.52 10.57
CA SER A 132 1.46 -1.86 10.10
C SER A 132 0.85 -1.81 8.71
N VAL A 133 0.29 -2.92 8.25
CA VAL A 133 -0.37 -3.09 6.95
C VAL A 133 -1.83 -3.46 7.16
N GLN A 134 -2.73 -2.70 6.55
CA GLN A 134 -4.15 -2.99 6.48
C GLN A 134 -4.55 -3.32 5.05
N VAL A 135 -5.49 -4.26 4.87
CA VAL A 135 -5.94 -4.70 3.55
C VAL A 135 -7.44 -4.46 3.40
N PHE A 136 -7.81 -4.03 2.20
CA PHE A 136 -9.20 -3.97 1.76
C PHE A 136 -9.33 -4.86 0.52
N LYS A 137 -10.18 -5.87 0.63
CA LYS A 137 -10.47 -6.77 -0.48
C LYS A 137 -11.37 -6.08 -1.50
N ALA A 138 -10.96 -6.18 -2.77
CA ALA A 138 -11.79 -5.79 -3.91
C ALA A 138 -12.89 -6.82 -4.15
N HIS A 139 -14.06 -6.38 -4.54
CA HIS A 139 -15.15 -7.23 -5.00
C HIS A 139 -16.09 -6.46 -5.91
N VAL A 140 -16.83 -7.18 -6.74
CA VAL A 140 -17.83 -6.57 -7.63
C VAL A 140 -19.22 -6.75 -7.04
N LYS A 141 -19.92 -5.64 -6.81
CA LYS A 141 -21.30 -5.63 -6.37
C LYS A 141 -22.16 -4.75 -7.28
N GLU A 142 -23.23 -5.33 -7.80
CA GLU A 142 -24.13 -4.64 -8.74
C GLU A 142 -23.39 -4.05 -9.97
N GLY A 143 -22.34 -4.77 -10.45
CA GLY A 143 -21.52 -4.35 -11.58
C GLY A 143 -20.55 -3.19 -11.28
N LYS A 144 -20.28 -2.92 -10.01
CA LYS A 144 -19.33 -1.88 -9.58
C LYS A 144 -18.29 -2.47 -8.66
N LEU A 145 -17.06 -2.02 -8.83
CA LEU A 145 -15.96 -2.32 -7.93
C LEU A 145 -16.20 -1.68 -6.56
N GLN A 146 -15.88 -2.40 -5.50
CA GLN A 146 -15.93 -1.94 -4.11
C GLN A 146 -14.78 -2.51 -3.32
N PHE A 147 -14.33 -1.80 -2.28
CA PHE A 147 -13.32 -2.27 -1.34
C PHE A 147 -13.91 -2.51 0.04
N GLU A 148 -13.70 -3.70 0.59
CA GLU A 148 -14.14 -4.08 1.92
C GLU A 148 -12.95 -4.39 2.84
N LYS A 149 -12.92 -3.76 4.01
CA LYS A 149 -11.86 -4.00 5.00
C LYS A 149 -11.80 -5.46 5.41
N ARG A 150 -10.58 -6.03 5.39
CA ARG A 150 -10.33 -7.40 5.84
C ARG A 150 -10.03 -7.48 7.32
N PHE A 151 -10.50 -8.58 7.93
CA PHE A 151 -10.17 -9.01 9.27
C PHE A 151 -9.60 -10.42 9.16
N PHE A 152 -8.35 -10.59 9.57
CA PHE A 152 -7.63 -11.83 9.34
C PHE A 152 -7.87 -12.84 10.48
N PRO A 153 -8.02 -14.14 10.15
CA PRO A 153 -8.22 -15.19 11.17
C PRO A 153 -6.96 -15.44 12.00
N TYR A 154 -5.80 -15.12 11.44
CA TYR A 154 -4.51 -15.22 12.10
C TYR A 154 -4.05 -13.80 12.42
N GLY A 155 -4.26 -13.34 13.68
CA GLY A 155 -3.83 -12.01 14.07
C GLY A 155 -4.77 -11.25 14.98
N THR A 156 -4.41 -10.00 15.27
CA THR A 156 -5.09 -9.11 16.21
C THR A 156 -6.05 -8.14 15.53
N GLY A 157 -6.85 -8.61 14.58
CA GLY A 157 -7.92 -7.77 14.05
C GLY A 157 -7.78 -7.39 12.58
N ASP A 158 -7.64 -6.09 12.27
CA ASP A 158 -7.74 -5.53 10.91
C ASP A 158 -6.39 -5.17 10.27
N VAL A 159 -5.30 -5.70 10.83
CA VAL A 159 -3.95 -5.55 10.29
C VAL A 159 -3.27 -6.91 10.11
N ILE A 160 -2.38 -7.01 9.14
CA ILE A 160 -1.58 -8.22 8.95
C ILE A 160 -0.65 -8.40 10.15
N SER A 161 -0.58 -9.63 10.67
CA SER A 161 0.22 -9.96 11.84
C SER A 161 0.90 -11.32 11.72
N TYR A 162 1.91 -11.53 12.56
CA TYR A 162 2.70 -12.77 12.63
C TYR A 162 2.90 -13.20 14.07
N LYS A 163 3.22 -14.48 14.27
CA LYS A 163 3.55 -15.02 15.60
C LYS A 163 5.06 -15.10 15.79
N TYR A 164 5.52 -14.60 16.93
CA TYR A 164 6.90 -14.69 17.34
C TYR A 164 6.99 -15.00 18.85
N PHE A 165 7.69 -16.09 19.19
CA PHE A 165 7.76 -16.62 20.56
C PHE A 165 6.39 -16.76 21.27
N GLY A 166 5.36 -17.14 20.53
CA GLY A 166 4.01 -17.35 21.06
C GLY A 166 3.17 -16.09 21.25
N PHE A 167 3.72 -14.92 20.97
CA PHE A 167 3.03 -13.63 20.96
C PHE A 167 2.71 -13.20 19.54
N GLU A 168 1.69 -12.38 19.41
CA GLU A 168 1.24 -11.84 18.15
C GLU A 168 1.71 -10.41 17.97
N TYR A 169 2.29 -10.13 16.82
CA TYR A 169 2.82 -8.83 16.44
C TYR A 169 2.27 -8.42 15.08
N ALA A 170 1.95 -7.15 14.92
CA ALA A 170 1.65 -6.61 13.60
C ALA A 170 2.91 -6.61 12.72
N VAL A 171 2.75 -6.89 11.42
CA VAL A 171 3.79 -6.67 10.43
C VAL A 171 4.16 -5.19 10.47
N TYR A 172 5.43 -4.89 10.75
CA TYR A 172 5.89 -3.51 10.94
C TYR A 172 6.20 -2.85 9.60
N VAL A 173 5.57 -1.71 9.35
CA VAL A 173 5.92 -0.81 8.24
C VAL A 173 5.86 0.62 8.75
N ALA A 174 6.98 1.30 8.83
CA ALA A 174 7.00 2.71 9.23
C ALA A 174 6.19 3.56 8.24
N LYS A 175 5.43 4.55 8.72
CA LYS A 175 4.58 5.37 7.84
C LYS A 175 5.31 6.05 6.68
N PRO A 176 6.55 6.56 6.85
CA PRO A 176 7.29 7.13 5.74
C PRO A 176 7.80 6.11 4.72
N ASP A 177 7.95 4.85 5.12
CA ASP A 177 8.43 3.78 4.25
C ASP A 177 7.34 3.31 3.27
N ILE A 178 7.77 2.74 2.15
CA ILE A 178 6.90 1.99 1.25
C ILE A 178 7.39 0.54 1.25
N PRO A 179 6.60 -0.42 1.74
CA PRO A 179 6.98 -1.82 1.74
C PRO A 179 6.91 -2.43 0.34
N ALA A 180 7.51 -3.60 0.16
CA ALA A 180 7.18 -4.46 -0.95
C ALA A 180 6.08 -5.46 -0.54
N VAL A 181 5.13 -5.69 -1.44
CA VAL A 181 4.12 -6.75 -1.36
C VAL A 181 4.25 -7.56 -2.65
N THR A 182 4.87 -8.72 -2.58
CA THR A 182 5.19 -9.56 -3.74
C THR A 182 5.46 -10.99 -3.29
N ASP A 183 5.36 -11.95 -4.20
CA ASP A 183 5.79 -13.33 -4.00
C ASP A 183 7.32 -13.34 -4.05
N VAL A 184 7.97 -13.50 -2.89
CA VAL A 184 9.45 -13.42 -2.77
C VAL A 184 10.10 -14.78 -3.02
N ASP A 185 9.46 -15.86 -2.58
CA ASP A 185 10.00 -17.21 -2.71
C ASP A 185 9.41 -18.02 -3.86
N ASN A 186 8.57 -17.39 -4.69
CA ASN A 186 7.93 -17.93 -5.88
C ASN A 186 7.04 -19.16 -5.59
N ASP A 187 6.37 -19.17 -4.43
CA ASP A 187 5.45 -20.23 -4.06
C ASP A 187 3.99 -19.97 -4.47
N GLY A 188 3.67 -18.74 -4.87
CA GLY A 188 2.38 -18.31 -5.42
C GLY A 188 1.50 -17.56 -4.45
N ASP A 189 1.97 -17.24 -3.23
CA ASP A 189 1.30 -16.29 -2.33
C ASP A 189 2.13 -15.00 -2.14
N LEU A 190 1.51 -13.95 -1.63
CA LEU A 190 2.18 -12.66 -1.49
C LEU A 190 2.82 -12.50 -0.11
N ASP A 191 4.08 -12.16 -0.11
CA ASP A 191 4.92 -11.85 1.03
C ASP A 191 5.06 -10.35 1.27
N ILE A 192 5.74 -9.98 2.36
CA ILE A 192 6.03 -8.58 2.66
C ILE A 192 7.51 -8.41 3.01
N LEU A 193 8.17 -7.49 2.28
CA LEU A 193 9.47 -6.97 2.67
C LEU A 193 9.29 -5.55 3.23
N SER A 194 9.85 -5.30 4.41
CA SER A 194 9.83 -3.96 5.00
C SER A 194 11.05 -3.72 5.88
N PHE A 195 11.46 -2.47 6.01
CA PHE A 195 12.56 -2.14 6.90
C PHE A 195 12.21 -2.38 8.38
N GLU A 196 13.16 -2.91 9.14
CA GLU A 196 13.03 -3.05 10.58
C GLU A 196 12.97 -1.67 11.26
N SER A 197 12.28 -1.59 12.39
CA SER A 197 12.21 -0.37 13.21
C SER A 197 13.57 0.08 13.68
N GLY A 198 14.19 1.02 12.95
CA GLY A 198 15.47 1.64 13.29
C GLY A 198 16.70 0.76 13.06
N GLY A 199 16.57 -0.41 12.45
CA GLY A 199 17.68 -1.34 12.26
C GLY A 199 18.47 -1.20 10.96
N GLY A 200 17.89 -0.59 9.94
CA GLY A 200 18.48 -0.48 8.59
C GLY A 200 18.49 -1.76 7.79
N THR A 201 17.92 -2.84 8.33
CA THR A 201 17.79 -4.14 7.66
C THR A 201 16.38 -4.34 7.15
N VAL A 202 16.23 -5.18 6.12
CA VAL A 202 14.93 -5.57 5.58
C VAL A 202 14.46 -6.84 6.28
N ASN A 203 13.27 -6.77 6.89
CA ASN A 203 12.55 -7.94 7.37
C ASN A 203 11.83 -8.61 6.22
N TYR A 204 11.93 -9.92 6.15
CA TYR A 204 11.12 -10.77 5.30
C TYR A 204 10.02 -11.43 6.12
N TYR A 205 8.80 -11.04 5.84
CA TYR A 205 7.60 -11.68 6.38
C TYR A 205 7.03 -12.60 5.31
N ARG A 206 7.25 -13.91 5.49
CA ARG A 206 6.77 -14.94 4.57
C ARG A 206 5.32 -15.28 4.88
N ASN A 207 4.52 -15.40 3.87
CA ASN A 207 3.18 -15.95 3.94
C ASN A 207 3.25 -17.48 3.89
N LEU A 208 2.53 -18.16 4.74
CA LEU A 208 2.52 -19.62 4.85
C LEU A 208 1.25 -20.24 4.28
N CYS A 209 0.46 -19.49 3.53
CA CYS A 209 -0.83 -19.99 3.07
C CYS A 209 -0.67 -21.13 2.08
N VAL A 210 0.25 -21.02 1.13
CA VAL A 210 0.53 -22.09 0.16
C VAL A 210 1.22 -23.27 0.84
N ASP A 211 2.24 -23.04 1.65
CA ASP A 211 2.98 -24.09 2.39
C ASP A 211 2.08 -24.96 3.26
N GLU A 212 1.08 -24.37 3.89
CA GLU A 212 0.16 -25.07 4.79
C GLU A 212 -1.17 -25.48 4.12
N GLY A 213 -1.34 -25.21 2.84
CA GLY A 213 -2.58 -25.50 2.10
C GLY A 213 -3.79 -24.75 2.61
N LEU A 214 -3.60 -23.52 3.08
CA LEU A 214 -4.65 -22.62 3.53
C LEU A 214 -5.20 -21.79 2.36
N SER A 215 -6.31 -21.11 2.58
CA SER A 215 -6.78 -20.10 1.65
C SER A 215 -5.84 -18.91 1.64
N LEU A 216 -5.49 -18.39 0.47
CA LEU A 216 -4.69 -17.18 0.28
C LEU A 216 -5.31 -15.97 1.03
N ASP A 217 -6.63 -15.98 1.19
CA ASP A 217 -7.38 -14.97 1.93
C ASP A 217 -7.10 -14.95 3.46
N SER A 218 -6.17 -15.79 3.93
CA SER A 218 -5.89 -15.96 5.36
C SER A 218 -4.75 -15.12 5.88
N PHE A 219 -3.75 -14.80 5.07
CA PHE A 219 -2.51 -14.09 5.46
C PHE A 219 -1.91 -14.64 6.76
N LYS A 220 -1.37 -15.85 6.69
CA LYS A 220 -0.68 -16.46 7.81
C LYS A 220 0.81 -16.18 7.71
N MET A 221 1.27 -15.11 8.34
CA MET A 221 2.65 -14.65 8.20
C MET A 221 3.58 -15.24 9.27
N GLU A 222 4.84 -15.42 8.89
CA GLU A 222 5.97 -15.61 9.80
C GLU A 222 7.07 -14.56 9.51
N LEU A 223 7.86 -14.22 10.50
CA LEU A 223 9.08 -13.44 10.31
C LEU A 223 10.21 -14.42 9.96
N ALA A 224 10.41 -14.66 8.66
CA ALA A 224 11.35 -15.67 8.14
C ALA A 224 12.80 -15.18 8.23
N ASP A 225 13.07 -13.92 7.89
CA ASP A 225 14.40 -13.32 7.99
C ASP A 225 14.30 -11.88 8.49
N ARG A 226 15.26 -11.45 9.31
CA ARG A 226 15.39 -10.07 9.81
C ARG A 226 16.43 -9.26 9.06
N CYS A 227 17.09 -9.86 8.12
CA CYS A 227 18.10 -9.24 7.29
C CYS A 227 18.10 -9.90 5.91
N TRP A 228 16.97 -9.80 5.24
CA TRP A 228 16.82 -10.27 3.86
C TRP A 228 17.83 -9.55 2.96
N GLY A 229 18.44 -10.26 2.03
CA GLY A 229 19.52 -9.74 1.19
C GLY A 229 20.85 -9.53 1.91
N LYS A 230 20.91 -9.73 3.23
CA LYS A 230 22.14 -9.60 4.06
C LYS A 230 22.85 -8.26 3.94
N PHE A 231 22.15 -7.21 3.62
CA PHE A 231 22.62 -5.83 3.57
C PHE A 231 22.03 -4.97 4.67
N ARG A 232 22.55 -3.77 4.81
CA ARG A 232 22.07 -2.76 5.76
C ARG A 232 22.18 -1.36 5.17
N GLU A 233 21.16 -0.56 5.35
CA GLU A 233 21.14 0.87 5.05
C GLU A 233 21.85 1.65 6.16
N SER A 234 22.70 2.61 5.77
CA SER A 234 23.36 3.53 6.69
C SER A 234 22.39 4.54 7.28
N ILE A 235 22.73 5.10 8.45
CA ILE A 235 21.95 6.18 9.07
C ILE A 235 22.53 7.57 8.80
N TYR A 236 23.76 7.65 8.30
CA TYR A 236 24.50 8.91 8.16
C TYR A 236 24.50 9.46 6.73
N ASP A 237 24.25 8.60 5.79
CA ASP A 237 24.33 8.87 4.36
C ASP A 237 23.44 7.87 3.59
N ASP A 238 23.47 7.92 2.28
CA ASP A 238 22.79 6.98 1.37
C ASP A 238 23.59 5.68 1.15
N GLU A 239 24.49 5.33 2.07
CA GLU A 239 25.32 4.15 1.90
C GLU A 239 24.55 2.87 2.23
N ILE A 240 24.63 1.90 1.31
CA ILE A 240 24.21 0.52 1.55
C ILE A 240 25.46 -0.30 1.82
N ILE A 241 25.46 -1.03 2.92
CA ILE A 241 26.56 -1.86 3.37
C ILE A 241 26.19 -3.32 3.11
N LEU A 242 26.91 -3.96 2.19
CA LEU A 242 26.73 -5.39 1.91
C LEU A 242 27.49 -6.24 2.92
N SER A 243 26.96 -7.41 3.24
CA SER A 243 27.71 -8.41 3.99
C SER A 243 28.73 -9.11 3.10
N GLU A 244 29.88 -9.48 3.69
CA GLU A 244 30.83 -10.38 3.03
C GLU A 244 30.49 -11.87 3.23
N ASP A 245 29.52 -12.17 4.12
CA ASP A 245 29.14 -13.54 4.50
C ASP A 245 27.63 -13.73 4.25
N PRO A 246 27.22 -14.61 3.34
CA PRO A 246 25.79 -14.83 3.01
C PRO A 246 24.98 -15.35 4.20
N LEU A 247 25.62 -15.82 5.25
CA LEU A 247 24.94 -16.32 6.47
C LEU A 247 24.80 -15.25 7.55
N LYS A 248 25.34 -14.04 7.33
CA LYS A 248 25.35 -12.98 8.34
C LYS A 248 24.82 -11.68 7.75
N CYS A 249 24.17 -10.94 8.60
CA CYS A 249 23.80 -9.57 8.29
C CYS A 249 25.02 -8.66 8.29
N ALA A 250 25.04 -7.66 7.43
CA ALA A 250 26.08 -6.63 7.45
C ALA A 250 26.11 -5.91 8.81
N GLU A 251 27.30 -5.64 9.31
CA GLU A 251 27.47 -4.90 10.57
C GLU A 251 27.50 -3.39 10.28
N SER A 252 26.66 -2.63 10.99
CA SER A 252 26.66 -1.17 10.94
C SER A 252 26.40 -0.61 12.33
N PRO A 253 27.11 0.43 12.73
CA PRO A 253 26.79 1.13 13.97
C PRO A 253 25.60 2.06 13.78
N GLY A 254 24.52 1.82 14.52
CA GLY A 254 23.42 2.77 14.63
C GLY A 254 22.09 2.31 14.05
N PHE A 255 21.15 3.24 13.98
CA PHE A 255 19.78 3.02 13.51
C PHE A 255 19.57 3.84 12.23
N ARG A 256 18.81 3.31 11.26
CA ARG A 256 18.47 4.05 10.06
C ARG A 256 17.44 5.17 10.33
N HIS A 257 17.34 6.12 9.44
CA HIS A 257 16.18 7.02 9.31
C HIS A 257 15.02 6.25 8.63
N ALA A 258 13.81 6.78 8.70
CA ALA A 258 12.65 6.24 8.00
C ALA A 258 12.38 7.05 6.72
N GLY A 259 11.83 6.40 5.70
CA GLY A 259 11.44 7.04 4.43
C GLY A 259 11.93 6.28 3.19
N SER A 260 12.47 5.09 3.37
CA SER A 260 12.96 4.27 2.26
C SER A 260 11.84 3.50 1.58
N THR A 261 12.00 3.29 0.29
CA THR A 261 11.07 2.56 -0.59
C THR A 261 11.76 1.31 -1.09
N ILE A 262 11.07 0.17 -1.03
CA ILE A 262 11.54 -1.11 -1.54
C ILE A 262 10.73 -1.49 -2.78
N LEU A 263 11.38 -1.63 -3.92
CA LEU A 263 10.78 -2.18 -5.14
C LEU A 263 11.52 -3.45 -5.54
N PRO A 264 10.93 -4.64 -5.31
CA PRO A 264 11.47 -5.90 -5.81
C PRO A 264 11.27 -5.99 -7.31
N ILE A 265 12.29 -6.43 -8.01
CA ILE A 265 12.29 -6.55 -9.47
C ILE A 265 13.38 -7.55 -9.89
N ASP A 266 13.09 -8.40 -10.86
CA ASP A 266 14.11 -9.17 -11.58
C ASP A 266 14.59 -8.29 -12.74
N MET A 267 15.70 -7.58 -12.56
CA MET A 267 16.19 -6.60 -13.51
C MET A 267 17.12 -7.22 -14.54
N ASP A 268 17.89 -8.21 -14.17
CA ASP A 268 18.87 -8.86 -15.05
C ASP A 268 18.35 -10.15 -15.71
N GLY A 269 17.17 -10.62 -15.31
CA GLY A 269 16.47 -11.74 -15.94
C GLY A 269 16.98 -13.11 -15.51
N ASP A 270 17.61 -13.20 -14.34
CA ASP A 270 18.12 -14.46 -13.80
C ASP A 270 17.12 -15.22 -12.93
N SER A 271 15.93 -14.63 -12.71
CA SER A 271 14.77 -15.18 -11.99
C SER A 271 14.92 -15.11 -10.46
N ASP A 272 15.88 -14.41 -9.92
CA ASP A 272 15.86 -14.04 -8.51
C ASP A 272 15.36 -12.60 -8.30
N THR A 273 15.13 -12.25 -7.05
CA THR A 273 14.54 -10.95 -6.72
C THR A 273 15.62 -9.94 -6.37
N ASP A 274 15.89 -9.02 -7.28
CA ASP A 274 16.69 -7.82 -7.02
C ASP A 274 15.88 -6.75 -6.29
N LEU A 275 16.54 -5.69 -5.86
CA LEU A 275 15.88 -4.52 -5.27
C LEU A 275 16.28 -3.22 -5.95
N LEU A 276 15.29 -2.36 -6.13
CA LEU A 276 15.51 -0.94 -6.36
C LEU A 276 15.09 -0.18 -5.10
N LEU A 277 16.03 0.51 -4.46
CA LEU A 277 15.79 1.31 -3.27
C LEU A 277 15.72 2.80 -3.60
N GLY A 278 14.74 3.48 -3.04
CA GLY A 278 14.63 4.93 -3.02
C GLY A 278 14.60 5.45 -1.60
N ASP A 279 15.02 6.69 -1.38
CA ASP A 279 15.07 7.32 -0.08
C ASP A 279 14.50 8.74 -0.13
N VAL A 280 13.71 9.11 0.88
CA VAL A 280 13.10 10.45 0.97
C VAL A 280 14.13 11.56 1.27
N SER A 281 15.28 11.21 1.81
CA SER A 281 16.31 12.14 2.27
C SER A 281 17.42 12.37 1.24
N TYR A 282 17.57 11.44 0.30
CA TYR A 282 18.65 11.45 -0.69
C TYR A 282 18.11 11.37 -2.11
N ASN A 283 18.84 11.98 -3.03
CA ASN A 283 18.52 11.92 -4.44
C ASN A 283 19.18 10.67 -5.06
N GLY A 284 18.49 10.06 -5.99
CA GLY A 284 18.97 8.87 -6.68
C GLY A 284 18.29 7.58 -6.19
N LEU A 285 18.41 6.57 -7.02
CA LEU A 285 17.97 5.22 -6.73
C LEU A 285 19.20 4.33 -6.60
N ILE A 286 19.09 3.32 -5.74
CA ILE A 286 20.16 2.33 -5.57
C ILE A 286 19.62 0.99 -6.04
N TYR A 287 20.26 0.43 -7.06
CA TYR A 287 19.98 -0.91 -7.52
C TYR A 287 20.85 -1.90 -6.77
N ILE A 288 20.26 -2.90 -6.16
CA ILE A 288 20.92 -3.96 -5.40
C ILE A 288 20.69 -5.26 -6.15
N HIS A 289 21.79 -5.83 -6.66
CA HIS A 289 21.78 -7.12 -7.31
C HIS A 289 21.69 -8.25 -6.26
N ASN A 290 20.76 -9.15 -6.41
CA ASN A 290 20.80 -10.45 -5.75
C ASN A 290 21.83 -11.34 -6.46
N GLY A 291 22.36 -12.32 -5.76
CA GLY A 291 23.48 -13.12 -6.29
C GLY A 291 23.09 -14.36 -7.07
N GLY A 292 21.85 -14.48 -7.53
CA GLY A 292 21.39 -15.64 -8.28
C GLY A 292 21.45 -16.92 -7.45
N SER A 293 20.98 -16.88 -6.22
CA SER A 293 21.06 -18.04 -5.34
C SER A 293 19.83 -18.18 -4.45
N GLU A 294 19.60 -19.38 -3.98
CA GLU A 294 18.59 -19.74 -2.98
C GLU A 294 18.71 -18.98 -1.63
N ASN A 295 19.64 -18.02 -1.52
CA ASN A 295 20.04 -17.44 -0.23
C ASN A 295 19.70 -15.94 -0.09
N ASP A 296 18.99 -15.32 -0.99
CA ASP A 296 18.64 -13.90 -0.91
C ASP A 296 19.83 -13.03 -0.44
N PHE A 297 20.92 -13.05 -1.22
CA PHE A 297 22.17 -12.44 -0.86
C PHE A 297 22.59 -11.36 -1.86
N ALA A 298 22.52 -10.11 -1.43
CA ALA A 298 22.95 -8.97 -2.23
C ALA A 298 24.46 -9.02 -2.48
N THR A 299 24.85 -9.06 -3.74
CA THR A 299 26.25 -9.22 -4.17
C THR A 299 26.87 -7.98 -4.77
N ALA A 300 26.07 -7.07 -5.32
CA ALA A 300 26.56 -5.86 -5.95
C ALA A 300 25.55 -4.71 -5.79
N LEU A 301 26.06 -3.49 -5.95
CA LEU A 301 25.29 -2.25 -5.89
C LEU A 301 25.58 -1.39 -7.11
N GLU A 302 24.54 -0.80 -7.67
CA GLU A 302 24.63 0.29 -8.62
C GLU A 302 23.97 1.52 -8.00
N ARG A 303 24.78 2.54 -7.72
CA ARG A 303 24.35 3.81 -7.15
C ARG A 303 23.99 4.78 -8.27
N ASP A 304 23.06 5.70 -7.95
CA ASP A 304 22.58 6.67 -8.93
C ASP A 304 22.01 5.99 -10.19
N PHE A 305 21.24 4.92 -9.97
CA PHE A 305 20.59 4.16 -11.03
C PHE A 305 19.50 4.99 -11.73
N PRO A 306 19.37 4.93 -13.06
CA PRO A 306 20.33 4.36 -14.01
C PRO A 306 21.55 5.27 -14.20
N GLN A 307 22.74 4.68 -14.30
CA GLN A 307 24.00 5.46 -14.45
C GLN A 307 24.15 6.08 -15.84
N ASP A 308 23.50 5.51 -16.82
CA ASP A 308 23.51 6.02 -18.20
C ASP A 308 22.21 6.76 -18.51
N ASP A 309 22.31 7.93 -19.13
CA ASP A 309 21.18 8.66 -19.67
C ASP A 309 20.46 7.77 -20.71
N ILE A 310 19.21 7.38 -20.39
CA ILE A 310 18.35 6.59 -21.27
C ILE A 310 17.85 7.46 -22.42
#